data_fe9787ffb9e49250ea1b56ede9657da8
#
_entry.id   fe9787ffb9e49250ea1b56ede9657da8
#
_cell.length_a   1.000
_cell.length_b   1.000
_cell.length_c   1.000
_cell.angle_alpha   90.00
_cell.angle_beta   90.00
_cell.angle_gamma   90.00
#
_symmetry.space_group_name_H-M   'P 1'
#
loop_
_entity.id
_entity.type
_entity.pdbx_description
1 polymer ?
#
loop_
_entity_poly.entity_id
_entity_poly.type
_entity_poly.pdbx_seq_one_letter_code
_entity_poly.pdbx_strand_id
1 'polypeptide(L)'
;MYKYLNEKYKNLDSIAEEFSNSYLSNDPFPHIVFDNFFNEKLLNQILNDFPKNLEKIGDIYDSDPEKKLATNDTSKISENTNDLLNFANSYVFVKFLNKISGIKEHLIPDPYHWGGGVHELKHKGYLNIHCDFNRHPKMGLDRRINVLIYLNHNWKESYGGSLELWDKEVKKCVKKIIPIFNRVVIFNTNDFSFHGNPEPINCPDQTNTRKSIALYYYSNGRPKNEISDKDHVTIFKNRPNTKDSTSLTYFKKIFWKIYLKKKGSSRD
;
A
#
# COMPACT_ATOMS: atom_id res chain seq x y z
N MET A 1 -17.71 15.22 -4.29
CA MET A 1 -16.38 15.36 -3.71
C MET A 1 -16.40 15.68 -2.21
N TYR A 2 -17.24 16.58 -1.75
CA TYR A 2 -17.34 16.96 -0.32
C TYR A 2 -17.63 15.82 0.66
N LYS A 3 -18.22 14.73 0.20
CA LYS A 3 -18.46 13.54 1.02
C LYS A 3 -17.16 12.84 1.43
N TYR A 4 -16.14 12.85 0.55
CA TYR A 4 -14.95 12.02 0.71
C TYR A 4 -13.72 12.78 1.20
N LEU A 5 -13.50 14.00 0.73
CA LEU A 5 -12.28 14.76 0.97
C LEU A 5 -12.47 15.83 2.06
N ASN A 6 -11.39 16.11 2.77
CA ASN A 6 -11.32 17.29 3.61
C ASN A 6 -11.42 18.55 2.75
N GLU A 7 -11.97 19.65 3.32
CA GLU A 7 -12.10 20.95 2.67
C GLU A 7 -10.82 21.41 1.98
N LYS A 8 -9.67 21.23 2.63
CA LYS A 8 -8.35 21.61 2.12
C LYS A 8 -7.99 20.93 0.80
N TYR A 9 -8.50 19.71 0.55
CA TYR A 9 -8.13 18.87 -0.58
C TYR A 9 -9.25 18.70 -1.62
N LYS A 10 -10.27 19.54 -1.60
CA LYS A 10 -11.43 19.44 -2.50
C LYS A 10 -11.07 19.59 -3.98
N ASN A 11 -10.10 20.43 -4.30
CA ASN A 11 -9.62 20.64 -5.65
C ASN A 11 -8.38 19.80 -5.90
N LEU A 12 -8.56 18.54 -6.25
CA LEU A 12 -7.48 17.60 -6.50
C LEU A 12 -6.57 18.03 -7.67
N ASP A 13 -7.10 18.75 -8.67
CA ASP A 13 -6.29 19.27 -9.78
C ASP A 13 -5.27 20.31 -9.28
N SER A 14 -5.69 21.24 -8.43
CA SER A 14 -4.80 22.25 -7.83
C SER A 14 -3.80 21.61 -6.87
N ILE A 15 -4.23 20.62 -6.07
CA ILE A 15 -3.33 19.87 -5.19
C ILE A 15 -2.25 19.14 -5.99
N ALA A 16 -2.62 18.52 -7.12
CA ALA A 16 -1.64 17.85 -7.97
C ALA A 16 -0.64 18.85 -8.57
N GLU A 17 -1.08 20.04 -9.00
CA GLU A 17 -0.19 21.10 -9.51
C GLU A 17 0.78 21.59 -8.44
N GLU A 18 0.27 21.85 -7.24
CA GLU A 18 1.08 22.35 -6.11
C GLU A 18 2.15 21.34 -5.66
N PHE A 19 1.80 20.06 -5.62
CA PHE A 19 2.64 19.05 -4.98
C PHE A 19 3.39 18.10 -5.93
N SER A 20 3.18 18.16 -7.26
CA SER A 20 3.83 17.26 -8.22
C SER A 20 5.36 17.33 -8.17
N ASN A 21 5.94 18.52 -8.12
CA ASN A 21 7.39 18.67 -8.04
C ASN A 21 7.95 18.06 -6.74
N SER A 22 7.29 18.30 -5.61
CA SER A 22 7.68 17.71 -4.33
C SER A 22 7.53 16.18 -4.34
N TYR A 23 6.44 15.68 -4.92
CA TYR A 23 6.23 14.24 -5.09
C TYR A 23 7.38 13.58 -5.85
N LEU A 24 7.75 14.16 -7.01
CA LEU A 24 8.77 13.60 -7.90
C LEU A 24 10.20 13.68 -7.34
N SER A 25 10.47 14.72 -6.54
CA SER A 25 11.82 14.98 -5.99
C SER A 25 12.08 14.32 -4.64
N ASN A 26 11.07 13.75 -3.99
CA ASN A 26 11.24 13.11 -2.69
C ASN A 26 12.06 11.81 -2.78
N ASP A 27 13.00 11.67 -1.86
CA ASP A 27 13.82 10.48 -1.67
C ASP A 27 13.16 9.47 -0.71
N PRO A 28 13.36 8.15 -0.91
CA PRO A 28 14.28 7.47 -1.84
C PRO A 28 13.66 7.14 -3.22
N PHE A 29 12.40 7.42 -3.41
CA PHE A 29 11.63 7.31 -4.66
C PHE A 29 10.42 8.23 -4.58
N PRO A 30 9.78 8.58 -5.72
CA PRO A 30 8.66 9.50 -5.74
C PRO A 30 7.56 9.10 -4.74
N HIS A 31 7.26 9.98 -3.81
CA HIS A 31 6.21 9.78 -2.81
C HIS A 31 5.71 11.10 -2.23
N ILE A 32 4.56 11.07 -1.57
CA ILE A 32 4.05 12.19 -0.77
C ILE A 32 3.24 11.70 0.42
N VAL A 33 3.18 12.53 1.45
CA VAL A 33 2.38 12.31 2.66
C VAL A 33 1.43 13.48 2.82
N PHE A 34 0.14 13.17 2.93
CA PHE A 34 -0.89 14.15 3.25
C PHE A 34 -1.52 13.81 4.60
N ASP A 35 -1.62 14.78 5.49
CA ASP A 35 -2.35 14.66 6.76
C ASP A 35 -3.74 15.25 6.62
N ASN A 36 -4.72 14.62 7.28
CA ASN A 36 -6.13 15.03 7.24
C ASN A 36 -6.69 15.11 5.81
N PHE A 37 -6.34 14.15 4.97
CA PHE A 37 -6.66 14.19 3.54
C PHE A 37 -8.15 13.92 3.25
N PHE A 38 -8.72 12.93 3.91
CA PHE A 38 -10.12 12.56 3.73
C PHE A 38 -11.02 13.28 4.73
N ASN A 39 -12.33 13.21 4.48
CA ASN A 39 -13.34 13.67 5.43
C ASN A 39 -13.23 12.89 6.74
N GLU A 40 -12.95 13.58 7.83
CA GLU A 40 -12.72 12.99 9.14
C GLU A 40 -13.92 12.18 9.64
N LYS A 41 -15.15 12.71 9.44
CA LYS A 41 -16.38 12.02 9.85
C LYS A 41 -16.53 10.68 9.12
N LEU A 42 -16.28 10.66 7.82
CA LEU A 42 -16.32 9.43 7.03
C LEU A 42 -15.28 8.41 7.53
N LEU A 43 -14.03 8.84 7.75
CA LEU A 43 -12.99 7.90 8.22
C LEU A 43 -13.28 7.38 9.64
N ASN A 44 -13.88 8.21 10.52
CA ASN A 44 -14.31 7.73 11.83
C ASN A 44 -15.44 6.69 11.72
N GLN A 45 -16.39 6.85 10.80
CA GLN A 45 -17.40 5.82 10.52
C GLN A 45 -16.75 4.53 10.02
N ILE A 46 -15.83 4.62 9.05
CA ILE A 46 -15.07 3.46 8.55
C ILE A 46 -14.31 2.76 9.68
N LEU A 47 -13.66 3.51 10.56
CA LEU A 47 -12.94 2.94 11.70
C LEU A 47 -13.88 2.26 12.70
N ASN A 48 -15.05 2.83 12.99
CA ASN A 48 -16.05 2.22 13.86
C ASN A 48 -16.63 0.93 13.28
N ASP A 49 -16.78 0.90 11.95
CA ASP A 49 -17.31 -0.23 11.19
C ASP A 49 -16.21 -1.20 10.73
N PHE A 50 -14.95 -0.96 11.15
CA PHE A 50 -13.82 -1.80 10.74
C PHE A 50 -14.05 -3.25 11.19
N PRO A 51 -13.79 -4.26 10.35
CA PRO A 51 -14.08 -5.66 10.66
C PRO A 51 -13.42 -6.12 11.97
N LYS A 52 -14.21 -6.47 12.98
CA LYS A 52 -13.72 -6.89 14.31
C LYS A 52 -13.07 -8.27 14.30
N ASN A 53 -13.41 -9.11 13.34
CA ASN A 53 -12.98 -10.51 13.24
C ASN A 53 -12.26 -10.78 11.92
N LEU A 54 -11.30 -9.92 11.56
CA LEU A 54 -10.59 -10.04 10.27
C LEU A 54 -9.88 -11.39 10.12
N GLU A 55 -9.48 -12.03 11.22
CA GLU A 55 -8.92 -13.40 11.22
C GLU A 55 -9.90 -14.47 10.68
N LYS A 56 -11.22 -14.26 10.84
CA LYS A 56 -12.22 -15.23 10.39
C LYS A 56 -12.70 -14.99 8.97
N ILE A 57 -12.61 -13.75 8.50
CA ILE A 57 -13.21 -13.32 7.22
C ILE A 57 -12.17 -12.94 6.17
N GLY A 58 -10.93 -12.72 6.56
CA GLY A 58 -9.84 -12.27 5.69
C GLY A 58 -8.76 -13.31 5.49
N ASP A 59 -7.72 -12.88 4.80
CA ASP A 59 -6.49 -13.64 4.61
C ASP A 59 -5.56 -13.43 5.81
N ILE A 60 -5.01 -14.53 6.32
CA ILE A 60 -3.99 -14.52 7.37
C ILE A 60 -2.62 -14.66 6.71
N TYR A 61 -1.81 -13.64 6.86
CA TYR A 61 -0.40 -13.67 6.47
C TYR A 61 0.41 -13.88 7.75
N ASP A 62 0.81 -15.13 8.01
CA ASP A 62 1.65 -15.51 9.14
C ASP A 62 2.83 -16.34 8.60
N SER A 63 3.87 -15.64 8.24
CA SER A 63 5.10 -16.22 7.71
C SER A 63 6.29 -15.36 8.16
N ASP A 64 7.49 -15.91 8.09
CA ASP A 64 8.70 -15.22 8.57
C ASP A 64 8.88 -13.78 8.09
N PRO A 65 8.57 -13.41 6.82
CA PRO A 65 8.72 -12.02 6.38
C PRO A 65 7.52 -11.12 6.70
N GLU A 66 6.37 -11.67 7.13
CA GLU A 66 5.15 -10.87 7.34
C GLU A 66 4.18 -11.51 8.33
N LYS A 67 3.59 -10.66 9.19
CA LYS A 67 2.51 -11.04 10.10
C LYS A 67 1.42 -9.97 10.09
N LYS A 68 0.38 -10.20 9.28
CA LYS A 68 -0.72 -9.26 9.07
C LYS A 68 -2.02 -9.98 8.72
N LEU A 69 -3.13 -9.29 8.87
CA LEU A 69 -4.46 -9.68 8.41
C LEU A 69 -4.90 -8.74 7.30
N ALA A 70 -5.61 -9.25 6.31
CA ALA A 70 -6.17 -8.41 5.23
C ALA A 70 -7.45 -9.01 4.65
N THR A 71 -8.32 -8.17 4.08
CA THR A 71 -9.36 -8.63 3.16
C THR A 71 -9.58 -7.63 2.03
N ASN A 72 -9.71 -8.17 0.84
CA ASN A 72 -10.13 -7.44 -0.36
C ASN A 72 -11.56 -7.81 -0.79
N ASP A 73 -12.24 -8.63 0.01
CA ASP A 73 -13.63 -9.03 -0.25
C ASP A 73 -14.59 -7.91 0.18
N THR A 74 -15.09 -7.19 -0.80
CA THR A 74 -15.97 -6.04 -0.60
C THR A 74 -17.31 -6.40 0.06
N SER A 75 -17.71 -7.67 0.02
CA SER A 75 -18.93 -8.14 0.72
C SER A 75 -18.75 -8.26 2.24
N LYS A 76 -17.51 -8.21 2.73
CA LYS A 76 -17.14 -8.38 4.14
C LYS A 76 -16.73 -7.10 4.85
N ILE A 77 -16.77 -5.98 4.16
CA ILE A 77 -16.44 -4.66 4.70
C ILE A 77 -17.67 -3.74 4.65
N SER A 78 -17.65 -2.66 5.43
CA SER A 78 -18.80 -1.76 5.54
C SER A 78 -19.07 -1.01 4.22
N GLU A 79 -20.32 -0.53 4.07
CA GLU A 79 -20.73 0.32 2.96
C GLU A 79 -19.86 1.59 2.88
N ASN A 80 -19.58 2.23 4.01
CA ASN A 80 -18.70 3.41 4.05
C ASN A 80 -17.29 3.10 3.52
N THR A 81 -16.74 1.92 3.84
CA THR A 81 -15.45 1.49 3.31
C THR A 81 -15.52 1.24 1.81
N ASN A 82 -16.56 0.56 1.34
CA ASN A 82 -16.80 0.34 -0.09
C ASN A 82 -16.95 1.65 -0.86
N ASP A 83 -17.68 2.60 -0.31
CA ASP A 83 -17.85 3.94 -0.88
C ASP A 83 -16.50 4.66 -1.04
N LEU A 84 -15.64 4.59 -0.02
CA LEU A 84 -14.29 5.18 -0.10
C LEU A 84 -13.42 4.49 -1.16
N LEU A 85 -13.46 3.15 -1.24
CA LEU A 85 -12.74 2.39 -2.26
C LEU A 85 -13.22 2.75 -3.67
N ASN A 86 -14.54 2.87 -3.86
CA ASN A 86 -15.14 3.29 -5.14
C ASN A 86 -14.75 4.72 -5.52
N PHE A 87 -14.74 5.64 -4.56
CA PHE A 87 -14.23 7.00 -4.80
C PHE A 87 -12.75 7.00 -5.19
N ALA A 88 -11.93 6.25 -4.49
CA ALA A 88 -10.49 6.15 -4.80
C ALA A 88 -10.23 5.46 -6.16
N ASN A 89 -11.14 4.62 -6.63
CA ASN A 89 -11.10 4.03 -7.98
C ASN A 89 -11.78 4.88 -9.06
N SER A 90 -12.38 6.04 -8.70
CA SER A 90 -13.06 6.91 -9.64
C SER A 90 -12.10 7.65 -10.57
N TYR A 91 -12.60 8.05 -11.73
CA TYR A 91 -11.86 8.87 -12.69
C TYR A 91 -11.21 10.10 -12.07
N VAL A 92 -11.91 10.78 -11.16
CA VAL A 92 -11.44 12.01 -10.53
C VAL A 92 -10.19 11.75 -9.69
N PHE A 93 -10.18 10.67 -8.89
CA PHE A 93 -9.05 10.33 -8.06
C PHE A 93 -7.89 9.74 -8.88
N VAL A 94 -8.19 8.91 -9.86
CA VAL A 94 -7.17 8.35 -10.78
C VAL A 94 -6.50 9.45 -11.59
N LYS A 95 -7.25 10.43 -12.10
CA LYS A 95 -6.70 11.62 -12.76
C LYS A 95 -5.76 12.42 -11.86
N PHE A 96 -6.14 12.60 -10.59
CA PHE A 96 -5.27 13.22 -9.58
C PHE A 96 -3.96 12.46 -9.44
N LEU A 97 -4.01 11.13 -9.30
CA LEU A 97 -2.81 10.30 -9.18
C LEU A 97 -1.92 10.39 -10.43
N ASN A 98 -2.48 10.36 -11.63
CA ASN A 98 -1.73 10.57 -12.87
C ASN A 98 -1.00 11.91 -12.87
N LYS A 99 -1.70 12.98 -12.49
CA LYS A 99 -1.19 14.34 -12.55
C LYS A 99 -0.07 14.56 -11.50
N ILE A 100 -0.29 14.12 -10.26
CA ILE A 100 0.71 14.33 -9.18
C ILE A 100 1.96 13.48 -9.38
N SER A 101 1.81 12.26 -9.91
CA SER A 101 2.94 11.33 -10.11
C SER A 101 3.74 11.58 -11.38
N GLY A 102 3.21 12.34 -12.32
CA GLY A 102 3.83 12.58 -13.63
C GLY A 102 3.92 11.32 -14.50
N ILE A 103 3.25 10.22 -14.11
CA ILE A 103 3.19 9.00 -14.92
C ILE A 103 2.46 9.31 -16.22
N LYS A 104 3.10 9.04 -17.36
CA LYS A 104 2.57 9.36 -18.68
C LYS A 104 1.49 8.38 -19.16
N GLU A 105 1.62 7.12 -18.78
CA GLU A 105 0.65 6.08 -19.06
C GLU A 105 -0.63 6.33 -18.26
N HIS A 106 -1.78 6.00 -18.84
CA HIS A 106 -3.05 6.09 -18.13
C HIS A 106 -3.08 5.11 -16.96
N LEU A 107 -3.27 5.61 -15.76
CA LEU A 107 -3.46 4.77 -14.59
C LEU A 107 -4.82 4.08 -14.64
N ILE A 108 -4.82 2.83 -14.26
CA ILE A 108 -5.98 1.95 -14.21
C ILE A 108 -6.16 1.50 -12.75
N PRO A 109 -7.32 1.75 -12.12
CA PRO A 109 -7.59 1.29 -10.77
C PRO A 109 -7.78 -0.23 -10.74
N ASP A 110 -7.66 -0.83 -9.57
CA ASP A 110 -7.85 -2.26 -9.38
C ASP A 110 -9.25 -2.59 -8.86
N PRO A 111 -10.15 -3.11 -9.71
CA PRO A 111 -11.49 -3.54 -9.27
C PRO A 111 -11.47 -4.81 -8.41
N TYR A 112 -10.37 -5.54 -8.39
CA TYR A 112 -10.20 -6.75 -7.58
C TYR A 112 -9.57 -6.47 -6.21
N HIS A 113 -9.05 -5.26 -6.00
CA HIS A 113 -8.27 -4.90 -4.80
C HIS A 113 -7.20 -5.94 -4.45
N TRP A 114 -6.53 -6.52 -5.46
CA TRP A 114 -5.61 -7.64 -5.31
C TRP A 114 -4.43 -7.30 -4.39
N GLY A 115 -4.39 -7.93 -3.21
CA GLY A 115 -3.41 -7.64 -2.16
C GLY A 115 -3.65 -6.32 -1.42
N GLY A 116 -4.69 -5.57 -1.80
CA GLY A 116 -5.16 -4.33 -1.17
C GLY A 116 -6.39 -4.56 -0.27
N GLY A 117 -7.25 -3.54 -0.17
CA GLY A 117 -8.42 -3.54 0.71
C GLY A 117 -8.08 -3.10 2.13
N VAL A 118 -8.72 -3.69 3.14
CA VAL A 118 -8.47 -3.36 4.55
C VAL A 118 -7.41 -4.27 5.14
N HIS A 119 -6.47 -3.67 5.89
CA HIS A 119 -5.34 -4.36 6.52
C HIS A 119 -5.30 -4.07 8.02
N GLU A 120 -4.95 -5.08 8.79
CA GLU A 120 -4.74 -4.98 10.23
C GLU A 120 -3.45 -5.68 10.66
N LEU A 121 -2.65 -4.99 11.46
CA LEU A 121 -1.52 -5.60 12.18
C LEU A 121 -1.84 -5.56 13.68
N LYS A 122 -1.88 -6.74 14.29
CA LYS A 122 -2.05 -6.93 15.72
C LYS A 122 -0.72 -6.81 16.46
N HIS A 123 -0.76 -6.96 17.76
CA HIS A 123 0.47 -7.04 18.58
C HIS A 123 1.48 -8.03 17.97
N LYS A 124 2.75 -7.60 17.87
CA LYS A 124 3.84 -8.30 17.16
C LYS A 124 3.65 -8.47 15.64
N GLY A 125 2.64 -7.83 15.05
CA GLY A 125 2.49 -7.80 13.60
C GLY A 125 3.55 -6.92 12.94
N TYR A 126 4.01 -7.30 11.76
CA TYR A 126 5.02 -6.59 10.97
C TYR A 126 4.96 -6.98 9.49
N LEU A 127 5.68 -6.23 8.66
CA LEU A 127 5.92 -6.55 7.27
C LEU A 127 7.34 -6.13 6.93
N ASN A 128 8.22 -7.09 6.68
CA ASN A 128 9.62 -6.84 6.39
C ASN A 128 9.80 -6.00 5.13
N ILE A 129 11.00 -5.43 4.98
CA ILE A 129 11.32 -4.58 3.82
C ILE A 129 11.26 -5.41 2.54
N HIS A 130 10.50 -4.89 1.58
CA HIS A 130 10.22 -5.55 0.31
C HIS A 130 10.00 -4.53 -0.81
N CYS A 131 10.13 -4.97 -2.05
CA CYS A 131 9.42 -4.38 -3.17
C CYS A 131 8.23 -5.26 -3.54
N ASP A 132 7.16 -4.63 -3.98
CA ASP A 132 5.92 -5.31 -4.33
C ASP A 132 6.05 -6.16 -5.59
N PHE A 133 5.09 -7.09 -5.78
CA PHE A 133 4.90 -7.72 -7.09
C PHE A 133 4.70 -6.63 -8.16
N ASN A 134 5.32 -6.80 -9.31
CA ASN A 134 5.35 -5.76 -10.34
C ASN A 134 4.22 -5.85 -11.36
N ARG A 135 3.47 -6.98 -11.41
CA ARG A 135 2.40 -7.17 -12.38
C ARG A 135 1.14 -7.76 -11.76
N HIS A 136 -0.02 -7.17 -12.10
CA HIS A 136 -1.32 -7.66 -11.61
C HIS A 136 -1.64 -9.05 -12.17
N PRO A 137 -1.89 -10.06 -11.31
CA PRO A 137 -1.99 -11.45 -11.78
C PRO A 137 -3.20 -11.74 -12.68
N LYS A 138 -4.30 -11.01 -12.50
CA LYS A 138 -5.51 -11.20 -13.33
C LYS A 138 -5.55 -10.29 -14.54
N MET A 139 -5.14 -9.02 -14.39
CA MET A 139 -5.24 -8.01 -15.45
C MET A 139 -4.00 -7.99 -16.36
N GLY A 140 -2.85 -8.50 -15.88
CA GLY A 140 -1.59 -8.46 -16.62
C GLY A 140 -1.01 -7.05 -16.79
N LEU A 141 -1.40 -6.11 -15.93
CA LEU A 141 -0.97 -4.71 -15.94
C LEU A 141 0.20 -4.47 -14.98
N ASP A 142 1.04 -3.50 -15.30
CA ASP A 142 2.17 -3.09 -14.47
C ASP A 142 1.71 -2.28 -13.26
N ARG A 143 2.16 -2.65 -12.05
CA ARG A 143 1.85 -1.93 -10.82
C ARG A 143 2.66 -0.65 -10.74
N ARG A 144 2.00 0.51 -10.54
CA ARG A 144 2.63 1.83 -10.62
C ARG A 144 2.57 2.64 -9.33
N ILE A 145 1.46 2.62 -8.62
CA ILE A 145 1.25 3.45 -7.42
C ILE A 145 0.62 2.64 -6.32
N ASN A 146 1.09 2.87 -5.09
CA ASN A 146 0.42 2.52 -3.86
C ASN A 146 -0.19 3.76 -3.22
N VAL A 147 -1.40 3.62 -2.71
CA VAL A 147 -2.06 4.58 -1.81
C VAL A 147 -2.38 3.86 -0.51
N LEU A 148 -1.85 4.37 0.60
CA LEU A 148 -2.10 3.86 1.94
C LEU A 148 -2.84 4.91 2.74
N ILE A 149 -3.97 4.53 3.36
CA ILE A 149 -4.80 5.40 4.21
C ILE A 149 -4.76 4.81 5.62
N TYR A 150 -4.27 5.57 6.59
CA TYR A 150 -4.14 5.11 7.97
C TYR A 150 -5.32 5.52 8.84
N LEU A 151 -5.71 4.62 9.75
CA LEU A 151 -6.93 4.75 10.57
C LEU A 151 -6.63 4.67 12.09
N ASN A 152 -5.47 5.20 12.55
CA ASN A 152 -5.01 4.96 13.92
C ASN A 152 -4.94 6.27 14.71
N HIS A 153 -5.94 6.53 15.55
CA HIS A 153 -5.92 7.65 16.48
C HIS A 153 -4.81 7.50 17.53
N ASN A 154 -4.21 8.62 17.91
CA ASN A 154 -3.21 8.70 18.98
C ASN A 154 -2.02 7.72 18.83
N TRP A 155 -1.70 7.33 17.58
CA TRP A 155 -0.58 6.44 17.32
C TRP A 155 0.74 7.12 17.62
N LYS A 156 1.59 6.47 18.42
CA LYS A 156 2.92 6.97 18.77
C LYS A 156 3.99 6.19 18.00
N GLU A 157 5.11 6.83 17.71
CA GLU A 157 6.24 6.17 17.04
C GLU A 157 6.75 4.95 17.84
N SER A 158 6.75 5.05 19.17
CA SER A 158 7.13 3.96 20.06
C SER A 158 6.25 2.70 19.97
N TYR A 159 5.09 2.78 19.33
CA TYR A 159 4.22 1.63 19.11
C TYR A 159 4.68 0.75 17.94
N GLY A 160 5.73 1.15 17.22
CA GLY A 160 6.18 0.46 16.01
C GLY A 160 5.26 0.67 14.82
N GLY A 161 5.42 -0.15 13.78
CA GLY A 161 4.55 -0.16 12.60
C GLY A 161 4.64 1.07 11.70
N SER A 162 5.63 1.94 11.87
CA SER A 162 5.91 3.03 10.93
C SER A 162 6.22 2.47 9.55
N LEU A 163 5.70 3.11 8.51
CA LEU A 163 6.12 2.80 7.14
C LEU A 163 7.54 3.32 6.93
N GLU A 164 8.43 2.45 6.54
CA GLU A 164 9.80 2.79 6.19
C GLU A 164 9.99 2.75 4.68
N LEU A 165 10.61 3.80 4.12
CA LEU A 165 11.05 3.87 2.74
C LEU A 165 12.58 3.80 2.71
N TRP A 166 13.11 2.85 1.96
CA TRP A 166 14.55 2.53 1.94
C TRP A 166 15.17 2.84 0.60
N ASP A 167 16.49 3.10 0.60
CA ASP A 167 17.25 3.22 -0.63
C ASP A 167 17.23 1.93 -1.47
N LYS A 168 17.60 2.04 -2.73
CA LYS A 168 17.59 0.94 -3.72
C LYS A 168 18.36 -0.30 -3.29
N GLU A 169 19.44 -0.13 -2.54
CA GLU A 169 20.29 -1.22 -2.04
C GLU A 169 19.82 -1.78 -0.69
N VAL A 170 18.83 -1.14 -0.04
CA VAL A 170 18.40 -1.44 1.33
C VAL A 170 19.51 -1.28 2.35
N LYS A 171 20.35 -0.25 2.17
CA LYS A 171 21.43 0.09 3.11
C LYS A 171 20.99 1.10 4.17
N LYS A 172 20.04 1.98 3.82
CA LYS A 172 19.58 3.08 4.68
C LYS A 172 18.08 3.26 4.60
N CYS A 173 17.43 3.33 5.75
CA CYS A 173 16.07 3.85 5.85
C CYS A 173 16.13 5.37 5.66
N VAL A 174 15.55 5.86 4.57
CA VAL A 174 15.59 7.28 4.20
C VAL A 174 14.43 8.04 4.84
N LYS A 175 13.26 7.39 4.96
CA LYS A 175 12.06 8.01 5.50
C LYS A 175 11.31 7.04 6.40
N LYS A 176 10.89 7.53 7.58
CA LYS A 176 9.92 6.86 8.45
C LYS A 176 8.64 7.68 8.50
N ILE A 177 7.49 7.01 8.35
CA ILE A 177 6.17 7.65 8.31
C ILE A 177 5.29 6.95 9.34
N ILE A 178 4.93 7.67 10.40
CA ILE A 178 4.06 7.17 11.47
C ILE A 178 2.64 7.00 10.92
N PRO A 179 1.96 5.85 11.12
CA PRO A 179 0.66 5.56 10.55
C PRO A 179 -0.50 6.18 11.34
N ILE A 180 -0.50 7.52 11.50
CA ILE A 180 -1.53 8.24 12.25
C ILE A 180 -2.86 8.32 11.48
N PHE A 181 -3.95 8.54 12.21
CA PHE A 181 -5.29 8.69 11.66
C PHE A 181 -5.36 9.76 10.57
N ASN A 182 -6.04 9.45 9.47
CA ASN A 182 -6.25 10.31 8.30
C ASN A 182 -4.97 10.79 7.61
N ARG A 183 -3.88 10.03 7.77
CA ARG A 183 -2.67 10.19 6.96
C ARG A 183 -2.75 9.33 5.72
N VAL A 184 -2.48 9.95 4.57
CA VAL A 184 -2.41 9.26 3.28
C VAL A 184 -0.97 9.29 2.79
N VAL A 185 -0.47 8.14 2.37
CA VAL A 185 0.83 8.02 1.72
C VAL A 185 0.63 7.53 0.31
N ILE A 186 1.13 8.27 -0.66
CA ILE A 186 1.10 7.92 -2.08
C ILE A 186 2.54 7.76 -2.54
N PHE A 187 2.88 6.65 -3.18
CA PHE A 187 4.23 6.42 -3.67
C PHE A 187 4.28 5.56 -4.93
N ASN A 188 5.28 5.82 -5.77
CA ASN A 188 5.56 5.01 -6.95
C ASN A 188 6.09 3.64 -6.56
N THR A 189 5.65 2.61 -7.28
CA THR A 189 6.16 1.26 -7.16
C THR A 189 6.93 0.87 -8.42
N ASN A 190 8.13 0.35 -8.19
CA ASN A 190 8.99 -0.29 -9.18
C ASN A 190 9.81 -1.38 -8.49
N ASP A 191 10.71 -2.03 -9.22
CA ASP A 191 11.52 -3.13 -8.68
C ASP A 191 12.58 -2.68 -7.65
N PHE A 192 12.63 -1.37 -7.35
CA PHE A 192 13.59 -0.75 -6.44
C PHE A 192 12.94 0.08 -5.33
N SER A 193 11.63 0.20 -5.29
CA SER A 193 10.90 0.95 -4.26
C SER A 193 10.72 0.11 -3.00
N PHE A 194 11.84 -0.11 -2.28
CA PHE A 194 11.85 -0.91 -1.07
C PHE A 194 11.17 -0.19 0.10
N HIS A 195 10.18 -0.85 0.68
CA HIS A 195 9.40 -0.32 1.79
C HIS A 195 8.88 -1.44 2.68
N GLY A 196 8.36 -1.09 3.85
CA GLY A 196 7.77 -2.02 4.79
C GLY A 196 7.46 -1.36 6.12
N ASN A 197 7.05 -2.14 7.09
CA ASN A 197 6.94 -1.75 8.50
C ASN A 197 7.55 -2.88 9.36
N PRO A 198 8.88 -2.98 9.35
CA PRO A 198 9.59 -4.12 9.92
C PRO A 198 9.61 -4.10 11.45
N GLU A 199 9.38 -2.95 12.08
CA GLU A 199 9.28 -2.86 13.53
C GLU A 199 7.93 -3.40 13.99
N PRO A 200 7.92 -4.49 14.79
CA PRO A 200 6.69 -5.11 15.25
C PRO A 200 5.82 -4.15 16.07
N ILE A 201 4.51 -4.30 15.94
CA ILE A 201 3.56 -3.55 16.77
C ILE A 201 3.76 -3.90 18.23
N ASN A 202 4.00 -2.88 19.04
CA ASN A 202 4.25 -3.00 20.48
C ASN A 202 3.51 -1.90 21.27
N CYS A 203 2.20 -1.83 21.12
CA CYS A 203 1.37 -0.94 21.93
C CYS A 203 1.32 -1.43 23.38
N PRO A 204 1.36 -0.53 24.39
CA PRO A 204 1.18 -0.90 25.78
C PRO A 204 -0.15 -1.63 26.03
N ASP A 205 -1.22 -1.14 25.39
CA ASP A 205 -2.48 -1.83 25.26
C ASP A 205 -2.40 -2.76 24.04
N GLN A 206 -2.23 -4.05 24.28
CA GLN A 206 -2.10 -5.06 23.21
C GLN A 206 -3.37 -5.25 22.37
N THR A 207 -4.49 -4.66 22.78
CA THR A 207 -5.74 -4.65 22.00
C THR A 207 -5.73 -3.60 20.89
N ASN A 208 -4.85 -2.59 21.02
CA ASN A 208 -4.68 -1.58 19.98
C ASN A 208 -3.92 -2.13 18.78
N THR A 209 -4.47 -1.96 17.59
CA THR A 209 -3.97 -2.55 16.35
C THR A 209 -3.76 -1.48 15.28
N ARG A 210 -2.80 -1.72 14.37
CA ARG A 210 -2.52 -0.82 13.25
C ARG A 210 -3.43 -1.15 12.07
N LYS A 211 -4.36 -0.25 11.79
CA LYS A 211 -5.34 -0.38 10.71
C LYS A 211 -4.99 0.54 9.53
N SER A 212 -5.19 0.03 8.32
CA SER A 212 -5.04 0.82 7.09
C SER A 212 -5.92 0.28 5.97
N ILE A 213 -6.16 1.15 4.98
CA ILE A 213 -6.72 0.78 3.68
C ILE A 213 -5.60 0.94 2.65
N ALA A 214 -5.43 -0.05 1.79
CA ALA A 214 -4.42 -0.06 0.73
C ALA A 214 -5.08 -0.19 -0.64
N LEU A 215 -4.68 0.67 -1.58
CA LEU A 215 -5.12 0.64 -2.97
C LEU A 215 -3.91 0.68 -3.89
N TYR A 216 -4.03 -0.02 -5.02
CA TYR A 216 -2.96 -0.14 -6.00
C TYR A 216 -3.47 0.26 -7.37
N TYR A 217 -2.60 0.95 -8.13
CA TYR A 217 -2.93 1.44 -9.45
C TYR A 217 -1.90 0.97 -10.45
N TYR A 218 -2.38 0.68 -11.64
CA TYR A 218 -1.63 -0.02 -12.67
C TYR A 218 -1.61 0.79 -13.97
N SER A 219 -0.76 0.39 -14.91
CA SER A 219 -0.80 0.89 -16.29
C SER A 219 -0.52 -0.23 -17.29
N ASN A 220 -0.91 -0.02 -18.53
CA ASN A 220 -0.53 -0.91 -19.61
C ASN A 220 0.86 -0.53 -20.11
N GLY A 221 1.89 -1.20 -19.55
CA GLY A 221 3.29 -0.89 -19.76
C GLY A 221 3.85 0.16 -18.79
N ARG A 222 5.18 0.26 -18.77
CA ARG A 222 5.98 1.23 -18.02
C ARG A 222 7.33 1.46 -18.71
N PRO A 223 8.08 2.54 -18.37
CA PRO A 223 9.41 2.79 -18.90
C PRO A 223 10.35 1.61 -18.61
N LYS A 224 11.21 1.27 -19.59
CA LYS A 224 12.15 0.12 -19.49
C LYS A 224 13.11 0.22 -18.31
N ASN A 225 13.50 1.42 -17.92
CA ASN A 225 14.38 1.65 -16.77
C ASN A 225 13.71 1.48 -15.40
N GLU A 226 12.40 1.25 -15.37
CA GLU A 226 11.62 1.00 -14.13
C GLU A 226 11.32 -0.48 -13.91
N ILE A 227 11.66 -1.36 -14.83
CA ILE A 227 11.35 -2.79 -14.76
C ILE A 227 12.60 -3.64 -14.75
N SER A 228 12.50 -4.80 -14.07
CA SER A 228 13.39 -5.93 -14.34
C SER A 228 12.86 -6.72 -15.54
N ASP A 229 13.71 -7.54 -16.11
CA ASP A 229 13.38 -8.34 -17.32
C ASP A 229 12.29 -9.40 -17.08
N LYS A 230 11.82 -9.56 -15.85
CA LYS A 230 10.87 -10.64 -15.47
C LYS A 230 9.79 -10.14 -14.53
N ASP A 231 8.59 -10.72 -14.71
CA ASP A 231 7.54 -10.59 -13.70
C ASP A 231 7.99 -11.29 -12.41
N HIS A 232 7.75 -10.62 -11.29
CA HIS A 232 8.09 -11.17 -9.98
C HIS A 232 6.98 -10.96 -8.95
N VAL A 233 6.97 -11.81 -7.95
CA VAL A 233 6.20 -11.66 -6.72
C VAL A 233 6.91 -10.67 -5.80
N THR A 234 6.27 -10.33 -4.68
CA THR A 234 6.92 -9.55 -3.61
C THR A 234 8.31 -10.11 -3.28
N ILE A 235 9.32 -9.25 -3.35
CA ILE A 235 10.73 -9.58 -3.09
C ILE A 235 11.12 -8.93 -1.77
N PHE A 236 11.45 -9.76 -0.77
CA PHE A 236 11.93 -9.30 0.53
C PHE A 236 13.44 -9.15 0.55
N LYS A 237 13.93 -8.12 1.25
CA LYS A 237 15.36 -7.90 1.51
C LYS A 237 15.62 -7.68 2.99
N ASN A 238 16.77 -8.16 3.47
CA ASN A 238 17.21 -7.95 4.84
C ASN A 238 17.68 -6.52 5.04
N ARG A 239 17.32 -5.93 6.16
CA ARG A 239 17.94 -4.70 6.64
C ARG A 239 19.38 -4.98 7.11
N PRO A 240 20.30 -4.00 7.03
CA PRO A 240 21.65 -4.15 7.55
C PRO A 240 21.64 -4.56 9.03
N ASN A 241 22.51 -5.49 9.40
CA ASN A 241 22.71 -5.94 10.79
C ASN A 241 21.46 -6.54 11.48
N THR A 242 20.45 -6.95 10.70
CA THR A 242 19.28 -7.64 11.21
C THR A 242 19.22 -9.09 10.69
N LYS A 243 18.43 -9.91 11.37
CA LYS A 243 18.11 -11.28 10.93
C LYS A 243 16.70 -11.33 10.36
N ASP A 244 16.30 -10.30 9.61
CA ASP A 244 15.00 -10.29 8.96
C ASP A 244 14.90 -11.49 8.01
N SER A 245 13.80 -12.23 8.07
CA SER A 245 13.60 -13.32 7.14
C SER A 245 13.16 -12.80 5.77
N THR A 246 13.73 -13.33 4.72
CA THR A 246 13.35 -13.07 3.33
C THR A 246 12.64 -14.27 2.70
N SER A 247 12.45 -15.34 3.47
CA SER A 247 11.89 -16.59 2.95
C SER A 247 10.36 -16.55 2.93
N LEU A 248 9.77 -16.44 1.75
CA LEU A 248 8.36 -16.85 1.57
C LEU A 248 8.25 -18.34 1.82
N THR A 249 7.18 -18.78 2.50
CA THR A 249 6.96 -20.21 2.71
C THR A 249 6.93 -20.95 1.36
N TYR A 250 7.45 -22.18 1.35
CA TYR A 250 7.57 -23.04 0.16
C TYR A 250 6.26 -23.13 -0.63
N PHE A 251 5.11 -23.21 0.04
CA PHE A 251 3.80 -23.27 -0.60
C PHE A 251 3.41 -22.00 -1.36
N LYS A 252 3.70 -20.80 -0.84
CA LYS A 252 3.47 -19.54 -1.57
C LYS A 252 4.34 -19.45 -2.82
N LYS A 253 5.60 -19.89 -2.74
CA LYS A 253 6.50 -19.94 -3.91
C LYS A 253 5.99 -20.91 -5.01
N ILE A 254 5.46 -22.05 -4.62
CA ILE A 254 4.88 -23.02 -5.57
C ILE A 254 3.60 -22.48 -6.19
N PHE A 255 2.68 -21.96 -5.39
CA PHE A 255 1.42 -21.39 -5.88
C PHE A 255 1.67 -20.29 -6.93
N TRP A 256 2.57 -19.35 -6.65
CA TRP A 256 2.95 -18.31 -7.58
C TRP A 256 3.67 -18.85 -8.82
N LYS A 257 4.56 -19.82 -8.68
CA LYS A 257 5.21 -20.48 -9.84
C LYS A 257 4.19 -21.16 -10.75
N ILE A 258 3.24 -21.89 -10.19
CA ILE A 258 2.18 -22.57 -10.95
C ILE A 258 1.26 -21.53 -11.61
N TYR A 259 0.91 -20.48 -10.89
CA TYR A 259 0.04 -19.44 -11.38
C TYR A 259 0.67 -18.65 -12.55
N LEU A 260 1.92 -18.22 -12.42
CA LEU A 260 2.65 -17.51 -13.47
C LEU A 260 2.93 -18.43 -14.68
N LYS A 261 3.25 -19.70 -14.45
CA LYS A 261 3.50 -20.69 -15.52
C LYS A 261 2.23 -21.02 -16.33
N LYS A 262 1.04 -21.03 -15.69
CA LYS A 262 -0.24 -21.25 -16.39
C LYS A 262 -0.65 -20.09 -17.28
N LYS A 263 -0.10 -18.89 -17.11
CA LYS A 263 -0.48 -17.68 -17.87
C LYS A 263 0.47 -17.29 -18.99
N GLY A 264 1.57 -18.06 -19.23
CA GLY A 264 2.45 -17.84 -20.39
C GLY A 264 2.89 -16.39 -20.50
N SER A 265 3.50 -15.83 -19.46
CA SER A 265 3.88 -14.44 -19.45
C SER A 265 5.32 -14.27 -19.89
N SER A 266 5.55 -14.26 -21.19
CA SER A 266 6.67 -13.53 -21.78
C SER A 266 6.15 -12.12 -22.10
N ARG A 267 6.90 -11.12 -21.72
CA ARG A 267 6.76 -9.76 -22.29
C ARG A 267 7.41 -9.85 -23.67
N ASP A 268 6.62 -10.10 -24.72
CA ASP A 268 7.03 -9.87 -26.10
C ASP A 268 7.07 -8.39 -26.41
#